data_3ec563b89f5b96fcc14f25cc7ce7fbf8
#
_entry.id   3ec563b89f5b96fcc14f25cc7ce7fbf8
#
_cell.length_a   1.000
_cell.length_b   1.000
_cell.length_c   1.000
_cell.angle_alpha   90.00
_cell.angle_beta   90.00
_cell.angle_gamma   90.00
#
_symmetry.space_group_name_H-M   'P 1'
#
loop_
_entity.id
_entity.type
_entity.pdbx_description
1 polymer ?
#
loop_
_entity_poly.entity_id
_entity_poly.type
_entity_poly.pdbx_seq_one_letter_code
_entity_poly.pdbx_strand_id
1 'polypeptide(L)'
;MSEFEKYARNHCGISSLKLHDFQSISSAYVSPTIIEERQLNIATMDVFSRLMMDRIIFLGAPIYDDAANIIQAQLLFLESVDPEKDIQIYINSPGGSVSAGLGIYDTMQLVNSDVATICTGLAASMGAVLLTAGAKGKRSALPHSRVMIHQPLGGAQGQASDIEITAREILKTKRELYEILAAHSGVSVKKIEKDADRDYWLSAREAKDYGLIDEVLSKREK
;
A
#
# COMPACT_ATOMS: atom_id res chain seq x y z
N MET A 1 10.88 -28.00 19.68
CA MET A 1 11.47 -27.84 18.31
C MET A 1 10.60 -28.64 17.37
N SER A 2 9.96 -28.00 16.40
CA SER A 2 9.08 -28.68 15.43
C SER A 2 9.88 -29.60 14.49
N GLU A 3 9.21 -30.55 13.83
CA GLU A 3 9.87 -31.38 12.79
C GLU A 3 10.44 -30.54 11.65
N PHE A 4 9.76 -29.42 11.30
CA PHE A 4 10.25 -28.45 10.34
C PHE A 4 11.56 -27.80 10.79
N GLU A 5 11.68 -27.38 12.05
CA GLU A 5 12.90 -26.78 12.59
C GLU A 5 14.09 -27.76 12.57
N LYS A 6 13.83 -29.01 12.91
CA LYS A 6 14.86 -30.07 12.86
C LYS A 6 15.32 -30.30 11.42
N TYR A 7 14.39 -30.36 10.47
CA TYR A 7 14.71 -30.54 9.05
C TYR A 7 15.50 -29.36 8.49
N ALA A 8 15.02 -28.12 8.75
CA ALA A 8 15.67 -26.90 8.26
C ALA A 8 17.13 -26.74 8.76
N ARG A 9 17.38 -27.08 10.03
CA ARG A 9 18.73 -27.01 10.60
C ARG A 9 19.64 -28.15 10.17
N ASN A 10 19.15 -29.39 10.19
CA ASN A 10 19.99 -30.58 10.02
C ASN A 10 20.21 -30.94 8.54
N HIS A 11 19.26 -30.63 7.67
CA HIS A 11 19.32 -30.97 6.24
C HIS A 11 19.57 -29.79 5.32
N CYS A 12 19.00 -28.60 5.66
CA CYS A 12 19.13 -27.41 4.82
C CYS A 12 20.20 -26.42 5.31
N GLY A 13 20.86 -26.69 6.45
CA GLY A 13 21.92 -25.85 6.99
C GLY A 13 21.46 -24.42 7.39
N ILE A 14 20.16 -24.22 7.61
CA ILE A 14 19.62 -22.91 7.97
C ILE A 14 19.98 -22.60 9.43
N SER A 15 20.58 -21.43 9.68
CA SER A 15 20.94 -21.02 11.04
C SER A 15 19.69 -20.81 11.90
N SER A 16 19.82 -21.10 13.21
CA SER A 16 18.74 -20.88 14.17
C SER A 16 18.27 -19.42 14.23
N LEU A 17 19.14 -18.46 13.97
CA LEU A 17 18.80 -17.04 13.90
C LEU A 17 17.84 -16.75 12.71
N LYS A 18 18.20 -17.22 11.52
CA LYS A 18 17.33 -17.06 10.33
C LYS A 18 16.00 -17.76 10.48
N LEU A 19 15.98 -18.91 11.16
CA LEU A 19 14.74 -19.63 11.44
C LEU A 19 13.86 -18.88 12.44
N HIS A 20 14.47 -18.28 13.46
CA HIS A 20 13.78 -17.43 14.43
C HIS A 20 13.23 -16.16 13.77
N ASP A 21 14.00 -15.50 12.89
CA ASP A 21 13.55 -14.33 12.14
C ASP A 21 12.36 -14.70 11.23
N PHE A 22 12.42 -15.83 10.53
CA PHE A 22 11.31 -16.33 9.72
C PHE A 22 10.06 -16.61 10.57
N GLN A 23 10.23 -17.24 11.74
CA GLN A 23 9.11 -17.50 12.65
C GLN A 23 8.54 -16.21 13.25
N SER A 24 9.37 -15.22 13.57
CA SER A 24 8.91 -13.93 14.08
C SER A 24 8.12 -13.15 13.00
N ILE A 25 8.53 -13.21 11.75
CA ILE A 25 7.81 -12.63 10.62
C ILE A 25 6.47 -13.35 10.40
N SER A 26 6.47 -14.68 10.40
CA SER A 26 5.25 -15.45 10.20
C SER A 26 4.28 -15.38 11.37
N SER A 27 4.78 -15.19 12.60
CA SER A 27 3.94 -15.03 13.81
C SER A 27 3.45 -13.60 14.03
N ALA A 28 4.08 -12.60 13.40
CA ALA A 28 3.63 -11.21 13.47
C ALA A 28 2.34 -10.96 12.67
N TYR A 29 2.02 -11.84 11.72
CA TYR A 29 0.78 -11.74 10.95
C TYR A 29 -0.32 -12.58 11.62
N VAL A 30 -1.09 -11.93 12.47
CA VAL A 30 -2.31 -12.54 13.03
C VAL A 30 -3.41 -12.43 11.98
N SER A 31 -3.71 -13.55 11.30
CA SER A 31 -4.90 -13.64 10.44
C SER A 31 -6.06 -14.18 11.27
N PRO A 32 -6.97 -13.34 11.77
CA PRO A 32 -8.11 -13.79 12.56
C PRO A 32 -9.05 -14.59 11.66
N THR A 33 -9.40 -15.80 12.10
CA THR A 33 -10.30 -16.70 11.38
C THR A 33 -11.74 -16.46 11.86
N ILE A 34 -12.67 -16.37 10.91
CA ILE A 34 -14.10 -16.30 11.18
C ILE A 34 -14.79 -17.58 10.72
N ILE A 35 -15.91 -17.92 11.37
CA ILE A 35 -16.79 -19.00 10.95
C ILE A 35 -18.07 -18.34 10.44
N GLU A 36 -18.39 -18.55 9.16
CA GLU A 36 -19.64 -18.08 8.56
C GLU A 36 -20.58 -19.27 8.36
N GLU A 37 -21.72 -19.24 9.01
CA GLU A 37 -22.77 -20.26 8.86
C GLU A 37 -23.62 -19.89 7.64
N ARG A 38 -23.57 -20.69 6.59
CA ARG A 38 -24.44 -20.60 5.41
C ARG A 38 -25.46 -21.73 5.45
N GLN A 39 -26.62 -21.52 4.87
CA GLN A 39 -27.80 -22.44 4.98
C GLN A 39 -27.51 -23.93 4.73
N LEU A 40 -26.36 -24.30 4.16
CA LEU A 40 -26.01 -25.69 3.87
C LEU A 40 -24.55 -26.08 4.23
N ASN A 41 -23.67 -25.12 4.60
CA ASN A 41 -22.28 -25.38 4.92
C ASN A 41 -21.68 -24.36 5.88
N ILE A 42 -20.84 -24.81 6.79
CA ILE A 42 -19.96 -23.96 7.61
C ILE A 42 -18.68 -23.71 6.80
N ALA A 43 -18.39 -22.47 6.46
CA ALA A 43 -17.14 -22.08 5.83
C ALA A 43 -16.23 -21.35 6.84
N THR A 44 -15.01 -21.85 6.99
CA THR A 44 -13.97 -21.17 7.75
C THR A 44 -13.13 -20.34 6.78
N MET A 45 -13.02 -19.03 7.01
CA MET A 45 -12.18 -18.14 6.22
C MET A 45 -11.51 -17.10 7.11
N ASP A 46 -10.39 -16.55 6.67
CA ASP A 46 -9.78 -15.42 7.36
C ASP A 46 -10.57 -14.13 7.12
N VAL A 47 -10.40 -13.14 8.01
CA VAL A 47 -11.17 -11.90 7.95
C VAL A 47 -10.87 -11.08 6.69
N PHE A 48 -9.65 -11.12 6.16
CA PHE A 48 -9.31 -10.37 4.95
C PHE A 48 -9.97 -10.97 3.72
N SER A 49 -10.02 -12.30 3.62
CA SER A 49 -10.79 -13.00 2.58
C SER A 49 -12.28 -12.66 2.66
N ARG A 50 -12.84 -12.56 3.89
CA ARG A 50 -14.23 -12.15 4.06
C ARG A 50 -14.47 -10.71 3.62
N LEU A 51 -13.59 -9.78 3.99
CA LEU A 51 -13.67 -8.38 3.56
C LEU A 51 -13.54 -8.24 2.03
N MET A 52 -12.68 -9.05 1.41
CA MET A 52 -12.52 -9.05 -0.05
C MET A 52 -13.82 -9.44 -0.77
N MET A 53 -14.67 -10.30 -0.19
CA MET A 53 -16.01 -10.58 -0.74
C MET A 53 -16.90 -9.34 -0.78
N ASP A 54 -16.67 -8.38 0.13
CA ASP A 54 -17.33 -7.07 0.15
C ASP A 54 -16.52 -6.00 -0.62
N ARG A 55 -15.57 -6.44 -1.46
CA ARG A 55 -14.70 -5.61 -2.30
C ARG A 55 -13.76 -4.69 -1.51
N ILE A 56 -13.37 -5.11 -0.33
CA ILE A 56 -12.47 -4.39 0.58
C ILE A 56 -11.10 -5.07 0.59
N ILE A 57 -10.07 -4.32 0.21
CA ILE A 57 -8.66 -4.71 0.27
C ILE A 57 -8.00 -3.95 1.42
N PHE A 58 -7.10 -4.60 2.15
CA PHE A 58 -6.38 -3.98 3.26
C PHE A 58 -4.88 -3.93 2.99
N LEU A 59 -4.34 -2.72 2.76
CA LEU A 59 -2.90 -2.46 2.66
C LEU A 59 -2.39 -1.99 4.02
N GLY A 60 -2.14 -2.94 4.94
CA GLY A 60 -1.75 -2.70 6.33
C GLY A 60 -0.27 -3.00 6.63
N ALA A 61 0.61 -2.95 5.63
CA ALA A 61 2.01 -3.33 5.75
C ALA A 61 2.91 -2.42 4.91
N PRO A 62 4.25 -2.48 5.08
CA PRO A 62 5.19 -1.91 4.13
C PRO A 62 4.97 -2.49 2.72
N ILE A 63 5.19 -1.66 1.70
CA ILE A 63 5.03 -2.04 0.29
C ILE A 63 6.32 -2.71 -0.19
N TYR A 64 6.21 -4.00 -0.52
CA TYR A 64 7.26 -4.83 -1.12
C TYR A 64 6.62 -5.74 -2.17
N ASP A 65 7.42 -6.43 -2.96
CA ASP A 65 6.96 -7.14 -4.16
C ASP A 65 5.83 -8.15 -3.86
N ASP A 66 5.97 -8.97 -2.81
CA ASP A 66 4.93 -9.96 -2.46
C ASP A 66 3.60 -9.30 -2.08
N ALA A 67 3.65 -8.24 -1.25
CA ALA A 67 2.45 -7.50 -0.88
C ALA A 67 1.80 -6.83 -2.10
N ALA A 68 2.62 -6.25 -2.97
CA ALA A 68 2.14 -5.62 -4.20
C ALA A 68 1.48 -6.64 -5.14
N ASN A 69 2.10 -7.80 -5.34
CA ASN A 69 1.54 -8.88 -6.17
C ASN A 69 0.17 -9.35 -5.65
N ILE A 70 0.01 -9.47 -4.32
CA ILE A 70 -1.28 -9.83 -3.71
C ILE A 70 -2.33 -8.75 -3.98
N ILE A 71 -2.02 -7.47 -3.75
CA ILE A 71 -2.96 -6.37 -3.99
C ILE A 71 -3.35 -6.29 -5.47
N GLN A 72 -2.40 -6.40 -6.39
CA GLN A 72 -2.66 -6.42 -7.82
C GLN A 72 -3.57 -7.59 -8.22
N ALA A 73 -3.29 -8.79 -7.71
CA ALA A 73 -4.13 -9.97 -7.96
C ALA A 73 -5.56 -9.78 -7.43
N GLN A 74 -5.72 -9.17 -6.25
CA GLN A 74 -7.02 -8.86 -5.67
C GLN A 74 -7.79 -7.83 -6.51
N LEU A 75 -7.14 -6.77 -6.98
CA LEU A 75 -7.74 -5.78 -7.88
C LEU A 75 -8.26 -6.42 -9.16
N LEU A 76 -7.42 -7.21 -9.84
CA LEU A 76 -7.79 -7.91 -11.07
C LEU A 76 -8.91 -8.93 -10.86
N PHE A 77 -8.89 -9.65 -9.73
CA PHE A 77 -9.96 -10.57 -9.38
C PHE A 77 -11.29 -9.84 -9.16
N LEU A 78 -11.30 -8.76 -8.39
CA LEU A 78 -12.51 -8.00 -8.12
C LEU A 78 -13.07 -7.34 -9.39
N GLU A 79 -12.20 -6.81 -10.25
CA GLU A 79 -12.55 -6.33 -11.59
C GLU A 79 -13.26 -7.44 -12.40
N SER A 80 -12.71 -8.66 -12.43
CA SER A 80 -13.28 -9.78 -13.20
C SER A 80 -14.65 -10.23 -12.69
N VAL A 81 -14.96 -10.01 -11.41
CA VAL A 81 -16.24 -10.36 -10.80
C VAL A 81 -17.33 -9.33 -11.12
N ASP A 82 -17.02 -8.04 -11.02
CA ASP A 82 -17.98 -6.96 -11.28
C ASP A 82 -17.22 -5.64 -11.52
N PRO A 83 -17.01 -5.24 -12.79
CA PRO A 83 -16.26 -4.04 -13.12
C PRO A 83 -17.00 -2.74 -12.84
N GLU A 84 -18.30 -2.77 -12.58
CA GLU A 84 -19.11 -1.57 -12.35
C GLU A 84 -19.18 -1.16 -10.88
N LYS A 85 -18.73 -2.02 -9.97
CA LYS A 85 -18.71 -1.72 -8.54
C LYS A 85 -17.36 -1.25 -8.06
N ASP A 86 -17.38 -0.30 -7.13
CA ASP A 86 -16.19 0.23 -6.51
C ASP A 86 -15.38 -0.85 -5.77
N ILE A 87 -14.08 -0.69 -5.77
CA ILE A 87 -13.13 -1.43 -4.93
C ILE A 87 -12.63 -0.47 -3.85
N GLN A 88 -12.61 -0.89 -2.59
CA GLN A 88 -12.13 -0.06 -1.49
C GLN A 88 -10.76 -0.55 -1.00
N ILE A 89 -9.76 0.32 -0.96
CA ILE A 89 -8.45 0.02 -0.38
C ILE A 89 -8.29 0.80 0.93
N TYR A 90 -8.24 0.08 2.04
CA TYR A 90 -7.89 0.63 3.35
C TYR A 90 -6.38 0.64 3.53
N ILE A 91 -5.81 1.82 3.76
CA ILE A 91 -4.37 2.04 3.76
C ILE A 91 -3.89 2.40 5.17
N ASN A 92 -2.96 1.58 5.70
CA ASN A 92 -2.18 1.86 6.90
C ASN A 92 -0.74 1.40 6.64
N SER A 93 -0.01 2.19 5.87
CA SER A 93 1.29 1.79 5.33
C SER A 93 2.34 2.92 5.45
N PRO A 94 3.57 2.60 5.86
CA PRO A 94 4.68 3.54 5.84
C PRO A 94 5.25 3.76 4.41
N GLY A 95 4.70 3.12 3.39
CA GLY A 95 5.27 3.08 2.04
C GLY A 95 6.24 1.92 1.87
N GLY A 96 7.21 2.06 0.99
CA GLY A 96 8.19 1.02 0.71
C GLY A 96 8.76 1.09 -0.72
N SER A 97 8.92 -0.06 -1.38
CA SER A 97 9.47 -0.16 -2.73
C SER A 97 8.67 0.65 -3.74
N VAL A 98 9.34 1.54 -4.45
CA VAL A 98 8.69 2.39 -5.47
C VAL A 98 8.19 1.55 -6.64
N SER A 99 9.00 0.61 -7.15
CA SER A 99 8.59 -0.26 -8.26
C SER A 99 7.37 -1.11 -7.92
N ALA A 100 7.35 -1.70 -6.72
CA ALA A 100 6.21 -2.47 -6.22
C ALA A 100 4.95 -1.58 -6.08
N GLY A 101 5.12 -0.36 -5.57
CA GLY A 101 4.03 0.60 -5.43
C GLY A 101 3.50 1.11 -6.77
N LEU A 102 4.36 1.35 -7.76
CA LEU A 102 3.94 1.73 -9.11
C LEU A 102 3.16 0.59 -9.79
N GLY A 103 3.52 -0.67 -9.56
CA GLY A 103 2.72 -1.81 -10.04
C GLY A 103 1.29 -1.81 -9.47
N ILE A 104 1.12 -1.49 -8.18
CA ILE A 104 -0.22 -1.31 -7.60
C ILE A 104 -0.92 -0.11 -8.24
N TYR A 105 -0.24 1.03 -8.35
CA TYR A 105 -0.76 2.26 -8.94
C TYR A 105 -1.29 2.02 -10.36
N ASP A 106 -0.47 1.43 -11.22
CA ASP A 106 -0.86 1.16 -12.60
C ASP A 106 -2.05 0.20 -12.69
N THR A 107 -2.10 -0.81 -11.81
CA THR A 107 -3.24 -1.71 -11.72
C THR A 107 -4.51 -0.99 -11.26
N MET A 108 -4.41 -0.07 -10.29
CA MET A 108 -5.56 0.77 -9.87
C MET A 108 -6.07 1.66 -11.01
N GLN A 109 -5.19 2.13 -11.89
CA GLN A 109 -5.58 2.96 -13.05
C GLN A 109 -6.08 2.12 -14.24
N LEU A 110 -5.68 0.84 -14.32
CA LEU A 110 -6.04 -0.08 -15.41
C LEU A 110 -7.46 -0.62 -15.28
N VAL A 111 -7.89 -0.95 -14.05
CA VAL A 111 -9.21 -1.53 -13.80
C VAL A 111 -10.33 -0.51 -14.08
N ASN A 112 -11.50 -0.97 -14.59
CA ASN A 112 -12.65 -0.10 -14.86
C ASN A 112 -13.39 0.26 -13.56
N SER A 113 -13.30 -0.60 -12.54
CA SER A 113 -13.86 -0.32 -11.22
C SER A 113 -13.22 0.94 -10.61
N ASP A 114 -14.02 1.87 -10.11
CA ASP A 114 -13.48 2.98 -9.32
C ASP A 114 -12.81 2.46 -8.05
N VAL A 115 -11.54 2.83 -7.84
CA VAL A 115 -10.80 2.45 -6.65
C VAL A 115 -10.90 3.56 -5.60
N ALA A 116 -11.71 3.33 -4.57
CA ALA A 116 -11.80 4.22 -3.41
C ALA A 116 -10.65 3.94 -2.43
N THR A 117 -10.05 4.98 -1.88
CA THR A 117 -8.93 4.86 -0.94
C THR A 117 -9.23 5.49 0.41
N ILE A 118 -8.91 4.78 1.49
CA ILE A 118 -9.20 5.20 2.85
C ILE A 118 -7.96 5.06 3.75
N CYS A 119 -7.39 6.17 4.22
CA CYS A 119 -6.31 6.12 5.19
C CYS A 119 -6.85 5.87 6.61
N THR A 120 -6.40 4.79 7.27
CA THR A 120 -6.87 4.38 8.61
C THR A 120 -5.83 4.53 9.72
N GLY A 121 -4.74 5.18 9.48
CA GLY A 121 -3.68 5.42 10.47
C GLY A 121 -2.57 6.21 9.83
N LEU A 122 -1.85 5.57 8.94
CA LEU A 122 -0.71 6.17 8.24
C LEU A 122 -0.77 5.87 6.75
N ALA A 123 -0.59 6.88 5.93
CA ALA A 123 -0.25 6.73 4.52
C ALA A 123 0.99 7.58 4.24
N ALA A 124 2.17 6.93 4.20
CA ALA A 124 3.44 7.63 4.01
C ALA A 124 4.15 7.18 2.73
N SER A 125 4.91 8.08 2.09
CA SER A 125 5.74 7.76 0.93
C SER A 125 4.89 7.13 -0.20
N MET A 126 5.23 5.94 -0.68
CA MET A 126 4.39 5.23 -1.67
C MET A 126 2.95 4.97 -1.19
N GLY A 127 2.72 4.83 0.13
CA GLY A 127 1.37 4.74 0.69
C GLY A 127 0.55 6.02 0.47
N ALA A 128 1.17 7.19 0.53
CA ALA A 128 0.54 8.47 0.22
C ALA A 128 0.26 8.62 -1.28
N VAL A 129 1.14 8.13 -2.13
CA VAL A 129 0.92 8.09 -3.59
C VAL A 129 -0.32 7.25 -3.91
N LEU A 130 -0.41 6.04 -3.37
CA LEU A 130 -1.57 5.16 -3.58
C LEU A 130 -2.87 5.75 -3.00
N LEU A 131 -2.81 6.38 -1.82
CA LEU A 131 -3.97 7.09 -1.25
C LEU A 131 -4.48 8.17 -2.20
N THR A 132 -3.57 8.98 -2.72
CA THR A 132 -3.89 10.10 -3.63
C THR A 132 -4.36 9.62 -5.00
N ALA A 133 -3.94 8.42 -5.43
CA ALA A 133 -4.27 7.82 -6.71
C ALA A 133 -5.68 7.20 -6.79
N GLY A 134 -6.43 7.19 -5.70
CA GLY A 134 -7.83 6.77 -5.69
C GLY A 134 -8.71 7.61 -6.62
N ALA A 135 -9.87 7.07 -6.99
CA ALA A 135 -10.85 7.73 -7.83
C ALA A 135 -11.26 9.08 -7.22
N LYS A 136 -11.35 10.10 -8.05
CA LYS A 136 -11.68 11.46 -7.61
C LYS A 136 -13.05 11.50 -6.90
N GLY A 137 -13.08 12.11 -5.73
CA GLY A 137 -14.26 12.17 -4.85
C GLY A 137 -14.40 10.93 -3.94
N LYS A 138 -13.51 9.92 -4.06
CA LYS A 138 -13.56 8.67 -3.29
C LYS A 138 -12.27 8.43 -2.47
N ARG A 139 -11.46 9.47 -2.27
CA ARG A 139 -10.23 9.42 -1.46
C ARG A 139 -10.51 10.01 -0.09
N SER A 140 -10.24 9.27 0.97
CA SER A 140 -10.61 9.70 2.32
C SER A 140 -9.60 9.31 3.38
N ALA A 141 -9.71 9.91 4.56
CA ALA A 141 -8.92 9.55 5.73
C ALA A 141 -9.74 9.64 7.00
N LEU A 142 -9.43 8.83 8.00
CA LEU A 142 -9.96 8.97 9.35
C LEU A 142 -9.36 10.20 10.03
N PRO A 143 -10.07 10.83 11.01
CA PRO A 143 -9.71 12.15 11.55
C PRO A 143 -8.30 12.25 12.17
N HIS A 144 -7.80 11.15 12.71
CA HIS A 144 -6.48 11.09 13.36
C HIS A 144 -5.38 10.48 12.48
N SER A 145 -5.70 10.14 11.23
CA SER A 145 -4.72 9.65 10.27
C SER A 145 -3.66 10.69 9.93
N ARG A 146 -2.51 10.19 9.52
CA ARG A 146 -1.39 11.02 9.03
C ARG A 146 -1.07 10.63 7.59
N VAL A 147 -0.78 11.64 6.80
CA VAL A 147 -0.27 11.48 5.44
C VAL A 147 1.11 12.11 5.38
N MET A 148 2.06 11.46 4.72
CA MET A 148 3.40 12.01 4.55
C MET A 148 3.88 11.79 3.13
N ILE A 149 4.33 12.88 2.50
CA ILE A 149 4.98 12.85 1.19
C ILE A 149 6.44 13.25 1.33
N HIS A 150 7.30 12.59 0.58
CA HIS A 150 8.71 12.93 0.48
C HIS A 150 9.30 12.42 -0.84
N GLN A 151 10.51 12.86 -1.18
CA GLN A 151 11.23 12.34 -2.33
C GLN A 151 11.65 10.88 -2.11
N PRO A 152 11.78 10.08 -3.20
CA PRO A 152 12.21 8.70 -3.06
C PRO A 152 13.61 8.62 -2.45
N LEU A 153 13.80 7.66 -1.54
CA LEU A 153 15.10 7.33 -1.01
C LEU A 153 15.81 6.39 -1.99
N GLY A 154 17.07 6.65 -2.24
CA GLY A 154 17.89 5.80 -3.08
C GLY A 154 19.37 6.00 -2.81
N GLY A 155 20.16 5.03 -3.23
CA GLY A 155 21.61 5.07 -3.17
C GLY A 155 22.22 4.21 -4.26
N ALA A 156 23.47 4.47 -4.59
CA ALA A 156 24.23 3.70 -5.56
C ALA A 156 25.63 3.39 -5.00
N GLN A 157 26.11 2.20 -5.32
CA GLN A 157 27.45 1.76 -4.99
C GLN A 157 28.02 1.00 -6.19
N GLY A 158 29.29 1.19 -6.50
CA GLY A 158 29.94 0.52 -7.63
C GLY A 158 30.90 1.44 -8.38
N GLN A 159 31.11 1.18 -9.67
CA GLN A 159 31.91 2.03 -10.52
C GLN A 159 31.24 3.37 -10.80
N ALA A 160 32.01 4.40 -11.13
CA ALA A 160 31.49 5.76 -11.36
C ALA A 160 30.33 5.79 -12.39
N SER A 161 30.47 5.03 -13.48
CA SER A 161 29.44 4.92 -14.51
C SER A 161 28.14 4.29 -13.98
N ASP A 162 28.23 3.26 -13.12
CA ASP A 162 27.07 2.60 -12.53
C ASP A 162 26.34 3.52 -11.55
N ILE A 163 27.11 4.29 -10.77
CA ILE A 163 26.60 5.32 -9.87
C ILE A 163 25.82 6.39 -10.65
N GLU A 164 26.40 6.86 -11.77
CA GLU A 164 25.75 7.88 -12.61
C GLU A 164 24.45 7.36 -13.23
N ILE A 165 24.42 6.12 -13.74
CA ILE A 165 23.23 5.49 -14.30
C ILE A 165 22.14 5.39 -13.23
N THR A 166 22.49 4.89 -12.04
CA THR A 166 21.54 4.74 -10.93
C THR A 166 21.01 6.09 -10.44
N ALA A 167 21.89 7.09 -10.29
CA ALA A 167 21.48 8.44 -9.88
C ALA A 167 20.50 9.05 -10.89
N ARG A 168 20.74 8.86 -12.19
CA ARG A 168 19.87 9.35 -13.25
C ARG A 168 18.50 8.68 -13.21
N GLU A 169 18.44 7.40 -12.90
CA GLU A 169 17.17 6.67 -12.77
C GLU A 169 16.40 7.09 -11.51
N ILE A 170 17.07 7.32 -10.39
CA ILE A 170 16.43 7.87 -9.18
C ILE A 170 15.80 9.24 -9.46
N LEU A 171 16.47 10.10 -10.22
CA LEU A 171 15.94 11.42 -10.58
C LEU A 171 14.71 11.33 -11.49
N LYS A 172 14.67 10.37 -12.43
CA LYS A 172 13.49 10.12 -13.26
C LYS A 172 12.31 9.64 -12.42
N THR A 173 12.54 8.65 -11.59
CA THR A 173 11.52 8.11 -10.66
C THR A 173 10.98 9.20 -9.73
N LYS A 174 11.87 10.05 -9.17
CA LYS A 174 11.46 11.21 -8.36
C LYS A 174 10.49 12.10 -9.12
N ARG A 175 10.81 12.44 -10.36
CA ARG A 175 9.97 13.29 -11.19
C ARG A 175 8.62 12.65 -11.50
N GLU A 176 8.62 11.37 -11.85
CA GLU A 176 7.41 10.59 -12.13
C GLU A 176 6.44 10.57 -10.94
N LEU A 177 6.94 10.30 -9.73
CA LEU A 177 6.13 10.33 -8.51
C LEU A 177 5.53 11.72 -8.24
N TYR A 178 6.28 12.79 -8.50
CA TYR A 178 5.77 14.16 -8.36
C TYR A 178 4.71 14.50 -9.41
N GLU A 179 4.86 14.01 -10.63
CA GLU A 179 3.87 14.15 -11.70
C GLU A 179 2.58 13.39 -11.38
N ILE A 180 2.68 12.17 -10.82
CA ILE A 180 1.53 11.39 -10.33
C ILE A 180 0.80 12.16 -9.22
N LEU A 181 1.52 12.61 -8.19
CA LEU A 181 0.92 13.38 -7.10
C LEU A 181 0.25 14.66 -7.61
N ALA A 182 0.88 15.36 -8.55
CA ALA A 182 0.32 16.58 -9.15
C ALA A 182 -0.96 16.32 -9.94
N ALA A 183 -0.98 15.25 -10.74
CA ALA A 183 -2.13 14.87 -11.56
C ALA A 183 -3.37 14.59 -10.70
N HIS A 184 -3.18 13.89 -9.58
CA HIS A 184 -4.29 13.51 -8.72
C HIS A 184 -4.69 14.57 -7.69
N SER A 185 -3.74 15.36 -7.16
CA SER A 185 -4.02 16.40 -6.15
C SER A 185 -4.45 17.75 -6.74
N GLY A 186 -4.10 18.01 -8.00
CA GLY A 186 -4.26 19.33 -8.61
C GLY A 186 -3.20 20.37 -8.18
N VAL A 187 -2.24 19.97 -7.35
CA VAL A 187 -1.12 20.81 -6.92
C VAL A 187 -0.03 20.80 -8.00
N SER A 188 0.61 21.95 -8.25
CA SER A 188 1.68 22.00 -9.27
C SER A 188 2.88 21.13 -8.87
N VAL A 189 3.50 20.45 -9.85
CA VAL A 189 4.72 19.64 -9.65
C VAL A 189 5.80 20.43 -8.90
N LYS A 190 5.99 21.72 -9.24
CA LYS A 190 6.97 22.59 -8.59
C LYS A 190 6.71 22.80 -7.09
N LYS A 191 5.43 22.87 -6.69
CA LYS A 191 5.05 22.98 -5.28
C LYS A 191 5.28 21.65 -4.56
N ILE A 192 4.90 20.53 -5.17
CA ILE A 192 5.13 19.21 -4.62
C ILE A 192 6.63 18.95 -4.45
N GLU A 193 7.46 19.27 -5.44
CA GLU A 193 8.90 19.13 -5.38
C GLU A 193 9.52 19.92 -4.22
N LYS A 194 9.02 21.13 -3.97
CA LYS A 194 9.47 21.96 -2.84
C LYS A 194 9.04 21.35 -1.50
N ASP A 195 7.79 20.94 -1.38
CA ASP A 195 7.22 20.46 -0.10
C ASP A 195 7.74 19.05 0.25
N ALA A 196 7.86 18.16 -0.76
CA ALA A 196 8.34 16.79 -0.60
C ALA A 196 9.88 16.64 -0.65
N ASP A 197 10.65 17.72 -0.60
CA ASP A 197 12.12 17.64 -0.52
C ASP A 197 12.59 16.92 0.76
N ARG A 198 11.83 17.04 1.82
CA ARG A 198 11.95 16.30 3.08
C ARG A 198 10.59 15.77 3.49
N ASP A 199 10.54 15.04 4.59
CA ASP A 199 9.30 14.50 5.13
C ASP A 199 8.29 15.62 5.39
N TYR A 200 7.26 15.68 4.56
CA TYR A 200 6.18 16.65 4.69
C TYR A 200 4.94 15.98 5.26
N TRP A 201 4.75 16.19 6.55
CA TRP A 201 3.68 15.57 7.33
C TRP A 201 2.40 16.41 7.30
N LEU A 202 1.27 15.72 7.09
CA LEU A 202 -0.06 16.31 7.06
C LEU A 202 -1.01 15.50 7.97
N SER A 203 -1.81 16.20 8.75
CA SER A 203 -3.04 15.64 9.33
C SER A 203 -4.06 15.34 8.23
N ALA A 204 -5.12 14.59 8.55
CA ALA A 204 -6.18 14.30 7.60
C ALA A 204 -6.80 15.58 6.99
N ARG A 205 -7.00 16.63 7.80
CA ARG A 205 -7.54 17.92 7.32
C ARG A 205 -6.57 18.62 6.37
N GLU A 206 -5.29 18.71 6.74
CA GLU A 206 -4.27 19.31 5.87
C GLU A 206 -4.10 18.52 4.57
N ALA A 207 -4.20 17.19 4.60
CA ALA A 207 -4.16 16.35 3.42
C ALA A 207 -5.34 16.63 2.47
N LYS A 208 -6.53 16.90 3.02
CA LYS A 208 -7.69 17.34 2.26
C LYS A 208 -7.46 18.72 1.64
N ASP A 209 -7.00 19.68 2.43
CA ASP A 209 -6.74 21.05 1.96
C ASP A 209 -5.63 21.09 0.90
N TYR A 210 -4.69 20.15 0.97
CA TYR A 210 -3.63 19.96 -0.02
C TYR A 210 -4.12 19.26 -1.30
N GLY A 211 -5.28 18.57 -1.25
CA GLY A 211 -5.84 17.83 -2.39
C GLY A 211 -5.39 16.37 -2.50
N LEU A 212 -4.68 15.83 -1.51
CA LEU A 212 -4.28 14.41 -1.49
C LEU A 212 -5.47 13.48 -1.23
N ILE A 213 -6.50 13.99 -0.56
CA ILE A 213 -7.77 13.30 -0.32
C ILE A 213 -8.94 14.26 -0.55
N ASP A 214 -10.14 13.71 -0.68
CA ASP A 214 -11.37 14.45 -0.94
C ASP A 214 -12.18 14.70 0.34
N GLU A 215 -12.09 13.78 1.33
CA GLU A 215 -12.94 13.84 2.53
C GLU A 215 -12.20 13.34 3.79
N VAL A 216 -12.56 13.93 4.94
CA VAL A 216 -12.22 13.38 6.26
C VAL A 216 -13.47 12.70 6.82
N LEU A 217 -13.43 11.37 6.95
CA LEU A 217 -14.56 10.58 7.42
C LEU A 217 -14.77 10.79 8.92
N SER A 218 -15.91 11.32 9.30
CA SER A 218 -16.33 11.40 10.70
C SER A 218 -17.56 10.51 10.93
N LYS A 219 -17.78 10.14 12.19
CA LYS A 219 -19.00 9.41 12.56
C LYS A 219 -20.22 10.27 12.17
N ARG A 220 -21.16 9.67 11.45
CA ARG A 220 -22.43 10.34 11.19
C ARG A 220 -23.11 10.62 12.54
N GLU A 221 -23.47 11.87 12.76
CA GLU A 221 -24.42 12.19 13.84
C GLU A 221 -25.75 11.49 13.52
N LYS A 222 -26.29 10.79 14.53
CA LYS A 222 -27.56 10.06 14.41
C LYS A 222 -28.72 11.04 14.42
#